data_246d4cd0f9a5dde057a81a7f095b136e
#
_entry.id   246d4cd0f9a5dde057a81a7f095b136e
#
_cell.length_a   1.000
_cell.length_b   1.000
_cell.length_c   1.000
_cell.angle_alpha   90.00
_cell.angle_beta   90.00
_cell.angle_gamma   90.00
#
_symmetry.space_group_name_H-M   'P 1'
#
loop_
_entity.id
_entity.type
_entity.pdbx_description
1 polymer ?
#
loop_
_entity_poly.entity_id
_entity_poly.type
_entity_poly.pdbx_seq_one_letter_code
_entity_poly.pdbx_strand_id
1 'polypeptide(L)'
;PETGRKKKMPSMNDKCAGGTGAVIDKINAKLRIPSEQLCEMGYKGVKLHPVAGKCGVFAETDINGLQKMGVPPDELMASLFEAIVMQNLSVLTRGNTLLPVVLLLGGPNCYIKGMRDCWKANIPKIWEERGTLLPEGVPPEDLIKTPDNAQYFAAIGSVEFGKSEDDTVGQYAGWGKLEWYVTVGREEEKAKRGG
;
A
#
# COMPACT_ATOMS: atom_id res chain seq x y z
N PRO A 1 3.65 -29.03 14.25
CA PRO A 1 4.53 -28.52 13.24
C PRO A 1 5.92 -29.09 13.47
N GLU A 2 6.14 -30.28 12.94
CA GLU A 2 7.35 -31.09 13.19
C GLU A 2 8.53 -30.72 12.29
N THR A 3 8.45 -29.67 11.49
CA THR A 3 9.50 -29.39 10.51
C THR A 3 10.14 -28.00 10.61
N GLY A 4 9.80 -27.18 11.62
CA GLY A 4 10.37 -25.83 11.78
C GLY A 4 10.11 -24.86 10.61
N ARG A 5 9.43 -25.28 9.55
CA ARG A 5 9.10 -24.41 8.41
C ARG A 5 7.96 -23.47 8.78
N LYS A 6 8.24 -22.17 8.76
CA LYS A 6 7.21 -21.14 8.91
C LYS A 6 6.15 -21.30 7.83
N LYS A 7 4.89 -21.47 8.22
CA LYS A 7 3.77 -21.58 7.28
C LYS A 7 3.57 -20.23 6.59
N LYS A 8 3.73 -20.19 5.27
CA LYS A 8 3.37 -19.03 4.46
C LYS A 8 1.87 -19.03 4.21
N MET A 9 1.19 -17.94 4.49
CA MET A 9 -0.24 -17.77 4.23
C MET A 9 -0.41 -16.57 3.30
N PRO A 10 -0.38 -16.80 1.97
CA PRO A 10 -0.56 -15.71 1.01
C PRO A 10 -2.00 -15.22 1.06
N SER A 11 -2.17 -13.91 1.05
CA SER A 11 -3.46 -13.25 0.92
C SER A 11 -3.32 -12.08 -0.02
N MET A 12 -4.31 -11.89 -0.88
CA MET A 12 -4.34 -10.82 -1.87
C MET A 12 -5.70 -10.15 -1.85
N ASN A 13 -5.73 -8.85 -2.11
CA ASN A 13 -6.97 -8.12 -2.37
C ASN A 13 -7.43 -8.44 -3.79
N ASP A 14 -8.38 -9.37 -3.91
CA ASP A 14 -8.98 -9.84 -5.16
C ASP A 14 -10.22 -9.03 -5.58
N LYS A 15 -10.67 -8.10 -4.73
CA LYS A 15 -11.94 -7.39 -4.91
C LYS A 15 -11.80 -5.96 -5.46
N CYS A 16 -10.59 -5.41 -5.47
CA CYS A 16 -10.34 -4.07 -5.96
C CYS A 16 -9.11 -4.06 -6.86
N ALA A 17 -9.31 -3.73 -8.14
CA ALA A 17 -8.25 -3.60 -9.12
C ALA A 17 -7.41 -2.33 -8.95
N GLY A 18 -7.84 -1.39 -8.11
CA GLY A 18 -7.10 -0.17 -7.81
C GLY A 18 -6.02 -0.43 -6.78
N GLY A 19 -4.75 -0.47 -7.19
CA GLY A 19 -3.64 -0.48 -6.26
C GLY A 19 -3.70 0.74 -5.32
N THR A 20 -3.33 0.55 -4.07
CA THR A 20 -3.30 1.60 -3.03
C THR A 20 -2.63 2.89 -3.51
N GLY A 21 -1.46 2.78 -4.18
CA GLY A 21 -0.74 3.93 -4.74
C GLY A 21 -1.52 4.67 -5.81
N ALA A 22 -2.14 3.96 -6.75
CA ALA A 22 -2.88 4.58 -7.86
C ALA A 22 -4.08 5.41 -7.38
N VAL A 23 -4.77 4.96 -6.33
CA VAL A 23 -5.88 5.73 -5.73
C VAL A 23 -5.35 6.99 -5.04
N ILE A 24 -4.26 6.89 -4.29
CA ILE A 24 -3.62 8.04 -3.65
C ILE A 24 -3.17 9.05 -4.71
N ASP A 25 -2.47 8.61 -5.75
CA ASP A 25 -1.99 9.47 -6.84
C ASP A 25 -3.14 10.19 -7.55
N LYS A 26 -4.22 9.47 -7.84
CA LYS A 26 -5.41 10.05 -8.48
C LYS A 26 -6.06 11.14 -7.63
N ILE A 27 -6.25 10.89 -6.34
CA ILE A 27 -6.83 11.87 -5.42
C ILE A 27 -5.88 13.03 -5.20
N ASN A 28 -4.58 12.75 -5.01
CA ASN A 28 -3.55 13.77 -4.87
C ASN A 28 -3.52 14.73 -6.07
N ALA A 29 -3.49 14.20 -7.29
CA ALA A 29 -3.52 15.00 -8.51
C ALA A 29 -4.76 15.90 -8.58
N LYS A 30 -5.92 15.38 -8.16
CA LYS A 30 -7.16 16.13 -8.11
C LYS A 30 -7.16 17.26 -7.08
N LEU A 31 -6.61 17.01 -5.90
CA LEU A 31 -6.45 18.01 -4.85
C LEU A 31 -5.31 18.99 -5.15
N ARG A 32 -4.50 18.73 -6.17
CA ARG A 32 -3.35 19.53 -6.59
C ARG A 32 -2.32 19.73 -5.48
N ILE A 33 -2.11 18.67 -4.67
CA ILE A 33 -1.14 18.70 -3.59
C ILE A 33 0.25 18.41 -4.18
N PRO A 34 1.27 19.26 -3.94
CA PRO A 34 2.64 18.95 -4.33
C PRO A 34 3.15 17.64 -3.71
N SER A 35 3.95 16.86 -4.44
CA SER A 35 4.44 15.56 -3.98
C SER A 35 5.22 15.65 -2.66
N GLU A 36 6.02 16.70 -2.49
CA GLU A 36 6.77 16.97 -1.27
C GLU A 36 5.84 17.18 -0.08
N GLN A 37 4.76 17.92 -0.28
CA GLN A 37 3.75 18.16 0.75
C GLN A 37 3.01 16.86 1.09
N LEU A 38 2.64 16.06 0.09
CA LEU A 38 1.99 14.76 0.31
C LEU A 38 2.85 13.83 1.17
N CYS A 39 4.15 13.78 0.90
CA CYS A 39 5.09 12.95 1.66
C CYS A 39 5.15 13.31 3.14
N GLU A 40 5.02 14.60 3.47
CA GLU A 40 5.10 15.12 4.83
C GLU A 40 3.74 15.21 5.55
N MET A 41 2.63 15.04 4.83
CA MET A 41 1.30 15.06 5.44
C MET A 41 1.20 14.02 6.55
N GLY A 42 0.74 14.47 7.73
CA GLY A 42 0.54 13.62 8.90
C GLY A 42 -0.83 12.94 8.89
N TYR A 43 -1.02 12.08 9.90
CA TYR A 43 -2.29 11.43 10.16
C TYR A 43 -2.77 11.70 11.61
N LYS A 44 -1.84 11.72 12.58
CA LYS A 44 -2.18 11.91 14.00
C LYS A 44 -2.72 13.31 14.28
N GLY A 45 -3.84 13.40 14.99
CA GLY A 45 -4.47 14.67 15.37
C GLY A 45 -5.26 15.37 14.25
N VAL A 46 -5.35 14.77 13.08
CA VAL A 46 -6.16 15.26 11.97
C VAL A 46 -7.60 14.72 12.09
N LYS A 47 -8.59 15.57 11.79
CA LYS A 47 -9.99 15.15 11.79
C LYS A 47 -10.26 14.22 10.61
N LEU A 48 -10.87 13.07 10.91
CA LEU A 48 -11.22 12.08 9.90
C LEU A 48 -12.70 12.18 9.50
N HIS A 49 -12.95 11.95 8.23
CA HIS A 49 -14.28 11.92 7.64
C HIS A 49 -14.57 10.51 7.06
N PRO A 50 -15.82 10.07 7.03
CA PRO A 50 -16.18 8.81 6.40
C PRO A 50 -15.84 8.81 4.91
N VAL A 51 -14.98 7.88 4.48
CA VAL A 51 -14.60 7.66 3.09
C VAL A 51 -14.70 6.17 2.79
N ALA A 52 -15.31 5.81 1.66
CA ALA A 52 -15.45 4.42 1.27
C ALA A 52 -14.08 3.79 0.94
N GLY A 53 -13.70 2.75 1.70
CA GLY A 53 -12.45 2.03 1.49
C GLY A 53 -12.50 0.94 0.43
N LYS A 54 -13.70 0.42 0.09
CA LYS A 54 -13.84 -0.79 -0.75
C LYS A 54 -13.61 -0.57 -2.24
N CYS A 55 -13.70 0.65 -2.73
CA CYS A 55 -13.56 0.97 -4.14
C CYS A 55 -13.01 2.37 -4.33
N GLY A 56 -11.95 2.51 -5.11
CA GLY A 56 -11.33 3.80 -5.40
C GLY A 56 -12.28 4.82 -6.06
N VAL A 57 -13.28 4.35 -6.81
CA VAL A 57 -14.31 5.22 -7.42
C VAL A 57 -15.22 5.81 -6.34
N PHE A 58 -15.67 5.00 -5.38
CA PHE A 58 -16.48 5.50 -4.27
C PHE A 58 -15.67 6.41 -3.34
N ALA A 59 -14.41 6.05 -3.04
CA ALA A 59 -13.51 6.92 -2.30
C ALA A 59 -13.38 8.30 -2.97
N GLU A 60 -13.21 8.34 -4.28
CA GLU A 60 -13.14 9.58 -5.04
C GLU A 60 -14.44 10.38 -4.96
N THR A 61 -15.59 9.71 -5.03
CA THR A 61 -16.92 10.36 -4.92
C THR A 61 -17.08 11.02 -3.54
N ASP A 62 -16.73 10.30 -2.47
CA ASP A 62 -16.81 10.81 -1.10
C ASP A 62 -15.86 12.00 -0.89
N ILE A 63 -14.60 11.86 -1.34
CA ILE A 63 -13.62 12.97 -1.29
C ILE A 63 -14.13 14.20 -2.05
N ASN A 64 -14.77 14.02 -3.21
CA ASN A 64 -15.33 15.13 -3.96
C ASN A 64 -16.48 15.83 -3.20
N GLY A 65 -17.33 15.03 -2.55
CA GLY A 65 -18.41 15.57 -1.71
C GLY A 65 -17.86 16.40 -0.55
N LEU A 66 -16.88 15.85 0.17
CA LEU A 66 -16.22 16.52 1.28
C LEU A 66 -15.46 17.78 0.84
N GLN A 67 -14.77 17.73 -0.31
CA GLN A 67 -14.09 18.90 -0.88
C GLN A 67 -15.06 20.04 -1.19
N LYS A 68 -16.24 19.73 -1.76
CA LYS A 68 -17.29 20.73 -2.02
C LYS A 68 -17.86 21.35 -0.74
N MET A 69 -17.81 20.62 0.37
CA MET A 69 -18.18 21.14 1.70
C MET A 69 -17.09 21.96 2.38
N GLY A 70 -15.95 22.14 1.71
CA GLY A 70 -14.84 22.96 2.23
C GLY A 70 -13.91 22.21 3.20
N VAL A 71 -13.94 20.88 3.22
CA VAL A 71 -13.01 20.11 4.06
C VAL A 71 -11.57 20.30 3.56
N PRO A 72 -10.61 20.61 4.46
CA PRO A 72 -9.22 20.87 4.09
C PRO A 72 -8.53 19.63 3.46
N PRO A 73 -7.55 19.83 2.57
CA PRO A 73 -6.86 18.73 1.87
C PRO A 73 -6.15 17.74 2.80
N ASP A 74 -5.63 18.18 3.93
CA ASP A 74 -4.99 17.33 4.94
C ASP A 74 -5.98 16.37 5.61
N GLU A 75 -7.18 16.86 5.96
CA GLU A 75 -8.27 16.01 6.48
C GLU A 75 -8.75 15.02 5.43
N LEU A 76 -8.86 15.43 4.16
CA LEU A 76 -9.24 14.56 3.04
C LEU A 76 -8.23 13.44 2.83
N MET A 77 -6.94 13.77 2.82
CA MET A 77 -5.88 12.77 2.64
C MET A 77 -5.76 11.83 3.83
N ALA A 78 -5.83 12.34 5.07
CA ALA A 78 -5.83 11.49 6.26
C ALA A 78 -7.02 10.52 6.27
N SER A 79 -8.20 10.96 5.86
CA SER A 79 -9.40 10.14 5.74
C SER A 79 -9.26 9.07 4.66
N LEU A 80 -8.60 9.39 3.55
CA LEU A 80 -8.26 8.42 2.51
C LEU A 80 -7.27 7.37 3.01
N PHE A 81 -6.22 7.78 3.74
CA PHE A 81 -5.27 6.84 4.34
C PHE A 81 -5.96 5.87 5.29
N GLU A 82 -6.85 6.38 6.15
CA GLU A 82 -7.66 5.54 7.05
C GLU A 82 -8.50 4.53 6.28
N ALA A 83 -9.23 4.97 5.27
CA ALA A 83 -10.06 4.10 4.45
C ALA A 83 -9.26 2.98 3.78
N ILE A 84 -8.07 3.30 3.23
CA ILE A 84 -7.18 2.34 2.59
C ILE A 84 -6.60 1.34 3.60
N VAL A 85 -6.12 1.83 4.75
CA VAL A 85 -5.53 0.98 5.78
C VAL A 85 -6.58 0.03 6.35
N MET A 86 -7.75 0.52 6.71
CA MET A 86 -8.83 -0.30 7.26
C MET A 86 -9.33 -1.34 6.26
N GLN A 87 -9.42 -0.99 4.99
CA GLN A 87 -9.75 -1.95 3.95
C GLN A 87 -8.72 -3.07 3.85
N ASN A 88 -7.43 -2.73 3.80
CA ASN A 88 -6.37 -3.72 3.72
C ASN A 88 -6.36 -4.62 4.97
N LEU A 89 -6.52 -4.05 6.16
CA LEU A 89 -6.61 -4.82 7.40
C LEU A 89 -7.79 -5.79 7.38
N SER A 90 -8.95 -5.38 6.87
CA SER A 90 -10.14 -6.24 6.81
C SER A 90 -10.03 -7.34 5.75
N VAL A 91 -9.45 -7.05 4.58
CA VAL A 91 -9.39 -7.97 3.44
C VAL A 91 -8.19 -8.91 3.55
N LEU A 92 -7.00 -8.38 3.83
CA LEU A 92 -5.76 -9.15 3.79
C LEU A 92 -5.61 -10.08 4.99
N THR A 93 -6.13 -9.71 6.14
CA THR A 93 -6.07 -10.58 7.32
C THR A 93 -7.00 -11.79 7.19
N ARG A 94 -8.09 -11.69 6.44
CA ARG A 94 -9.10 -12.77 6.28
C ARG A 94 -9.50 -13.42 7.61
N GLY A 95 -9.65 -12.61 8.65
CA GLY A 95 -9.93 -13.08 10.00
C GLY A 95 -8.73 -13.60 10.79
N ASN A 96 -7.55 -13.73 10.18
CA ASN A 96 -6.34 -14.09 10.90
C ASN A 96 -5.79 -12.88 11.69
N THR A 97 -5.16 -13.17 12.80
CA THR A 97 -4.46 -12.16 13.58
C THR A 97 -3.10 -11.86 12.96
N LEU A 98 -2.75 -10.58 12.87
CA LEU A 98 -1.42 -10.16 12.45
C LEU A 98 -0.38 -10.63 13.46
N LEU A 99 0.75 -11.15 12.97
CA LEU A 99 1.89 -11.49 13.81
C LEU A 99 2.51 -10.23 14.44
N PRO A 100 3.23 -10.38 15.58
CA PRO A 100 3.81 -9.25 16.32
C PRO A 100 4.91 -8.47 15.58
N VAL A 101 5.21 -8.78 14.32
CA VAL A 101 6.10 -7.99 13.47
C VAL A 101 5.45 -7.81 12.11
N VAL A 102 5.25 -6.55 11.71
CA VAL A 102 4.65 -6.19 10.44
C VAL A 102 5.65 -5.40 9.62
N LEU A 103 5.86 -5.79 8.37
CA LEU A 103 6.62 -5.03 7.40
C LEU A 103 5.67 -4.32 6.44
N LEU A 104 5.78 -3.01 6.38
CA LEU A 104 5.07 -2.16 5.44
C LEU A 104 5.94 -2.00 4.19
N LEU A 105 5.49 -2.55 3.07
CA LEU A 105 6.24 -2.55 1.81
C LEU A 105 5.51 -1.73 0.75
N GLY A 106 6.24 -1.36 -0.31
CA GLY A 106 5.73 -0.58 -1.44
C GLY A 106 5.88 0.93 -1.29
N GLY A 107 5.75 1.65 -2.40
CA GLY A 107 6.00 3.09 -2.51
C GLY A 107 5.21 3.96 -1.52
N PRO A 108 3.88 3.82 -1.41
CA PRO A 108 3.11 4.64 -0.46
C PRO A 108 3.60 4.55 0.97
N ASN A 109 3.96 3.35 1.43
CA ASN A 109 4.47 3.13 2.78
C ASN A 109 5.92 3.62 2.95
N CYS A 110 6.70 3.65 1.85
CA CYS A 110 8.07 4.14 1.86
C CYS A 110 8.11 5.69 1.95
N TYR A 111 7.28 6.35 1.17
CA TYR A 111 7.40 7.80 0.98
C TYR A 111 6.40 8.63 1.78
N ILE A 112 5.17 8.13 2.03
CA ILE A 112 4.11 8.94 2.64
C ILE A 112 4.09 8.71 4.16
N LYS A 113 4.43 9.75 4.90
CA LYS A 113 4.44 9.73 6.37
C LYS A 113 3.09 9.38 6.95
N GLY A 114 2.01 10.00 6.46
CA GLY A 114 0.64 9.77 6.95
C GLY A 114 0.17 8.33 6.79
N MET A 115 0.58 7.65 5.72
CA MET A 115 0.31 6.22 5.55
C MET A 115 0.96 5.39 6.65
N ARG A 116 2.25 5.61 6.94
CA ARG A 116 2.95 4.91 8.03
C ARG A 116 2.33 5.19 9.38
N ASP A 117 2.00 6.45 9.65
CA ASP A 117 1.37 6.87 10.90
C ASP A 117 -0.02 6.21 11.08
N CYS A 118 -0.78 6.10 9.99
CA CYS A 118 -2.09 5.44 9.98
C CYS A 118 -1.99 3.95 10.32
N TRP A 119 -1.04 3.21 9.70
CA TRP A 119 -0.77 1.82 10.04
C TRP A 119 -0.38 1.65 11.51
N LYS A 120 0.54 2.48 12.00
CA LYS A 120 1.00 2.48 13.39
C LYS A 120 -0.09 2.85 14.41
N ALA A 121 -1.10 3.61 13.99
CA ALA A 121 -2.24 3.94 14.83
C ALA A 121 -3.29 2.82 14.90
N ASN A 122 -3.44 2.01 13.85
CA ASN A 122 -4.54 1.04 13.75
C ASN A 122 -4.13 -0.41 14.05
N ILE A 123 -2.93 -0.84 13.67
CA ILE A 123 -2.48 -2.22 13.95
C ILE A 123 -2.42 -2.54 15.46
N PRO A 124 -1.87 -1.68 16.33
CA PRO A 124 -1.84 -1.94 17.77
C PRO A 124 -3.23 -2.17 18.37
N LYS A 125 -4.25 -1.44 17.92
CA LYS A 125 -5.64 -1.63 18.37
C LYS A 125 -6.15 -3.04 18.05
N ILE A 126 -5.83 -3.54 16.85
CA ILE A 126 -6.21 -4.90 16.44
C ILE A 126 -5.48 -5.94 17.29
N TRP A 127 -4.21 -5.74 17.59
CA TRP A 127 -3.47 -6.64 18.48
C TRP A 127 -4.06 -6.67 19.88
N GLU A 128 -4.42 -5.51 20.42
CA GLU A 128 -5.10 -5.39 21.72
C GLU A 128 -6.47 -6.07 21.72
N GLU A 129 -7.33 -5.76 20.75
CA GLU A 129 -8.67 -6.35 20.60
C GLU A 129 -8.62 -7.89 20.47
N ARG A 130 -7.56 -8.42 19.87
CA ARG A 130 -7.39 -9.87 19.66
C ARG A 130 -6.55 -10.55 20.73
N GLY A 131 -6.10 -9.84 21.75
CA GLY A 131 -5.26 -10.37 22.81
C GLY A 131 -3.93 -10.95 22.30
N THR A 132 -3.31 -10.30 21.27
CA THR A 132 -2.06 -10.77 20.70
C THR A 132 -0.92 -10.55 21.71
N LEU A 133 -0.16 -11.60 21.99
CA LEU A 133 1.02 -11.50 22.83
C LEU A 133 2.13 -10.79 22.06
N LEU A 134 2.49 -9.61 22.51
CA LEU A 134 3.60 -8.82 21.97
C LEU A 134 4.87 -9.03 22.79
N PRO A 135 6.06 -8.83 22.18
CA PRO A 135 7.33 -8.86 22.91
C PRO A 135 7.34 -7.84 24.05
N GLU A 136 7.79 -8.25 25.23
CA GLU A 136 7.90 -7.37 26.38
C GLU A 136 8.94 -6.25 26.15
N GLY A 137 8.64 -5.06 26.64
CA GLY A 137 9.54 -3.91 26.57
C GLY A 137 9.69 -3.25 25.19
N VAL A 138 8.95 -3.72 24.19
CA VAL A 138 8.95 -3.12 22.85
C VAL A 138 7.62 -2.39 22.61
N PRO A 139 7.64 -1.08 22.33
CA PRO A 139 6.42 -0.36 21.95
C PRO A 139 5.76 -1.01 20.72
N PRO A 140 4.44 -1.20 20.70
CA PRO A 140 3.76 -1.83 19.55
C PRO A 140 4.03 -1.13 18.22
N GLU A 141 4.21 0.19 18.21
CA GLU A 141 4.53 0.97 17.02
C GLU A 141 5.91 0.59 16.40
N ASP A 142 6.86 0.14 17.22
CA ASP A 142 8.21 -0.25 16.79
C ASP A 142 8.24 -1.66 16.17
N LEU A 143 7.19 -2.42 16.36
CA LEU A 143 6.99 -3.71 15.70
C LEU A 143 6.48 -3.56 14.25
N ILE A 144 6.09 -2.34 13.86
CA ILE A 144 5.60 -2.00 12.53
C ILE A 144 6.72 -1.25 11.80
N LYS A 145 7.40 -1.93 10.88
CA LYS A 145 8.64 -1.46 10.26
C LYS A 145 8.46 -1.19 8.78
N THR A 146 9.08 -0.12 8.30
CA THR A 146 9.20 0.17 6.87
C THR A 146 10.70 0.17 6.54
N PRO A 147 11.22 -0.84 5.84
CA PRO A 147 12.62 -0.87 5.40
C PRO A 147 12.94 0.26 4.41
N ASP A 148 14.18 0.74 4.39
CA ASP A 148 14.61 1.84 3.49
C ASP A 148 14.41 1.54 2.00
N ASN A 149 14.45 0.26 1.62
CA ASN A 149 14.23 -0.20 0.24
C ASN A 149 12.87 -0.89 0.05
N ALA A 150 11.88 -0.53 0.86
CA ALA A 150 10.55 -1.16 0.88
C ALA A 150 9.85 -1.18 -0.48
N GLN A 151 10.09 -0.18 -1.33
CA GLN A 151 9.52 -0.08 -2.68
C GLN A 151 10.05 -1.13 -3.65
N TYR A 152 11.23 -1.72 -3.38
CA TYR A 152 11.88 -2.71 -4.27
C TYR A 152 11.65 -4.16 -3.84
N PHE A 153 11.02 -4.42 -2.70
CA PHE A 153 10.86 -5.77 -2.16
C PHE A 153 10.14 -6.73 -3.11
N ALA A 154 9.16 -6.25 -3.88
CA ALA A 154 8.49 -7.07 -4.88
C ALA A 154 9.46 -7.52 -6.00
N ALA A 155 10.28 -6.60 -6.50
CA ALA A 155 11.29 -6.91 -7.51
C ALA A 155 12.39 -7.83 -6.96
N ILE A 156 12.88 -7.56 -5.75
CA ILE A 156 13.86 -8.41 -5.06
C ILE A 156 13.28 -9.82 -4.87
N GLY A 157 12.04 -9.92 -4.38
CA GLY A 157 11.37 -11.20 -4.19
C GLY A 157 11.18 -11.98 -5.48
N SER A 158 10.90 -11.31 -6.59
CA SER A 158 10.79 -11.94 -7.92
C SER A 158 12.13 -12.50 -8.38
N VAL A 159 13.23 -11.78 -8.16
CA VAL A 159 14.58 -12.27 -8.48
C VAL A 159 14.95 -13.47 -7.62
N GLU A 160 14.70 -13.41 -6.30
CA GLU A 160 14.99 -14.52 -5.40
C GLU A 160 14.13 -15.76 -5.73
N PHE A 161 12.87 -15.56 -6.11
CA PHE A 161 12.03 -16.65 -6.58
C PHE A 161 12.57 -17.25 -7.88
N GLY A 162 12.93 -16.40 -8.86
CA GLY A 162 13.52 -16.85 -10.14
C GLY A 162 14.79 -17.67 -9.97
N LYS A 163 15.62 -17.38 -8.96
CA LYS A 163 16.81 -18.18 -8.64
C LYS A 163 16.48 -19.61 -8.15
N SER A 164 15.28 -19.83 -7.63
CA SER A 164 14.83 -21.13 -7.14
C SER A 164 14.09 -21.95 -8.18
N GLU A 165 13.80 -21.35 -9.34
CA GLU A 165 13.17 -22.05 -10.47
C GLU A 165 14.22 -22.73 -11.36
N ASP A 166 13.86 -23.85 -11.93
CA ASP A 166 14.68 -24.55 -12.92
C ASP A 166 14.80 -23.70 -14.21
N ASP A 167 15.70 -24.08 -15.13
CA ASP A 167 16.17 -23.37 -16.33
C ASP A 167 15.11 -22.75 -17.28
N THR A 168 13.86 -22.73 -16.93
CA THR A 168 12.76 -22.11 -17.70
C THR A 168 12.71 -20.59 -17.57
N VAL A 169 13.44 -20.01 -16.61
CA VAL A 169 13.49 -18.56 -16.42
C VAL A 169 14.52 -17.96 -17.38
N GLY A 170 14.02 -17.19 -18.36
CA GLY A 170 14.88 -16.54 -19.34
C GLY A 170 15.88 -15.57 -18.71
N GLN A 171 16.99 -15.34 -19.38
CA GLN A 171 17.98 -14.35 -18.95
C GLN A 171 17.48 -12.92 -19.16
N TYR A 172 17.88 -12.03 -18.26
CA TYR A 172 17.61 -10.60 -18.43
C TYR A 172 18.25 -10.07 -19.71
N ALA A 173 17.44 -9.55 -20.62
CA ALA A 173 17.86 -9.13 -21.95
C ALA A 173 18.45 -7.70 -22.01
N GLY A 174 18.70 -7.08 -20.84
CA GLY A 174 19.31 -5.75 -20.74
C GLY A 174 18.32 -4.58 -20.90
N TRP A 175 18.83 -3.37 -20.68
CA TRP A 175 18.07 -2.12 -20.72
C TRP A 175 17.48 -1.79 -22.08
N GLY A 176 18.16 -2.15 -23.17
CA GLY A 176 17.74 -1.77 -24.53
C GLY A 176 16.34 -2.23 -24.90
N LYS A 177 15.93 -3.43 -24.48
CA LYS A 177 14.54 -3.90 -24.68
C LYS A 177 13.53 -3.16 -23.81
N LEU A 178 13.89 -2.81 -22.59
CA LEU A 178 13.01 -2.05 -21.70
C LEU A 178 12.87 -0.61 -22.21
N GLU A 179 13.96 0.01 -22.62
CA GLU A 179 13.95 1.37 -23.19
C GLU A 179 13.08 1.42 -24.45
N TRP A 180 13.23 0.45 -25.34
CA TRP A 180 12.37 0.34 -26.53
C TRP A 180 10.89 0.17 -26.14
N TYR A 181 10.57 -0.68 -25.17
CA TYR A 181 9.21 -0.90 -24.72
C TYR A 181 8.59 0.37 -24.10
N VAL A 182 9.35 1.09 -23.29
CA VAL A 182 8.87 2.32 -22.63
C VAL A 182 8.67 3.47 -23.61
N THR A 183 9.51 3.56 -24.66
CA THR A 183 9.46 4.64 -25.66
C THR A 183 8.57 4.33 -26.84
N VAL A 184 8.83 3.24 -27.54
CA VAL A 184 8.18 2.89 -28.82
C VAL A 184 7.04 1.88 -28.64
N GLY A 185 7.28 0.80 -27.90
CA GLY A 185 6.30 -0.28 -27.74
C GLY A 185 5.02 0.15 -27.04
N ARG A 186 5.11 1.15 -26.17
CA ARG A 186 3.95 1.73 -25.47
C ARG A 186 3.06 2.55 -26.39
N GLU A 187 3.63 3.21 -27.39
CA GLU A 187 2.89 3.94 -28.43
C GLU A 187 2.20 2.97 -29.40
N GLU A 188 2.88 1.89 -29.80
CA GLU A 188 2.29 0.84 -30.63
C GLU A 188 1.13 0.11 -29.92
N GLU A 189 1.24 -0.15 -28.62
CA GLU A 189 0.16 -0.76 -27.83
C GLU A 189 -1.06 0.16 -27.70
N LYS A 190 -0.84 1.45 -27.52
CA LYS A 190 -1.92 2.45 -27.50
C LYS A 190 -2.62 2.56 -28.85
N ALA A 191 -1.86 2.55 -29.94
CA ALA A 191 -2.41 2.59 -31.28
C ALA A 191 -3.28 1.35 -31.60
N LYS A 192 -2.91 0.17 -31.09
CA LYS A 192 -3.69 -1.07 -31.25
C LYS A 192 -4.97 -1.10 -30.41
N ARG A 193 -5.05 -0.33 -29.34
CA ARG A 193 -6.23 -0.27 -28.43
C ARG A 193 -7.22 0.86 -28.79
N GLY A 194 -6.82 1.77 -29.66
CA GLY A 194 -7.61 2.95 -30.06
C GLY A 194 -8.31 2.81 -31.42
N GLY A 195 -8.34 1.60 -32.00
CA GLY A 195 -9.04 1.31 -33.25
C GLY A 195 -10.34 0.56 -32.99
#